data_b863cfbac12cf0106987bbccc67883d7
#
_entry.id   b863cfbac12cf0106987bbccc67883d7
#
_cell.length_a   1.000
_cell.length_b   1.000
_cell.length_c   1.000
_cell.angle_alpha   90.00
_cell.angle_beta   90.00
_cell.angle_gamma   90.00
#
_symmetry.space_group_name_H-M   'P 1'
#
loop_
_entity.id
_entity.type
_entity.pdbx_description
1 polymer ?
#
loop_
_entity_poly.entity_id
_entity_poly.type
_entity_poly.pdbx_seq_one_letter_code
_entity_poly.pdbx_strand_id
1 'polypeptide(L)'
;MIKEAEKYLDLCDKTYYKSYGKVSKIVGLTIESIGPEAKLNDLCKIFLDKDHEEFFMAEVVGFRDARLILMPYDHAEGVGVGCVVENTGHPLSVSVGEELLGHTLDGIGRVTDGANLNLTAQYPVEAMPPDPMDREIISEVLPLGVKAVDGLITLGKGQRIGVFAGSGVGKSTLLGMFARNTKADINVVALIGERGREVREFIERDLGPEGMARSVLVIATSDQPALIRNKAAKTATAIAEYFRDQGKDVLLMMDSMTRFSMAQREIGLASGEPPVTRGYPPSVYSEMPKLLERAGNNEIGSITGLYTVLVDGDDFNEPITDTARGILDGHIMLDRKLGHKNHYPAIDILQSISRCMSAITTKEHKDLAGKLKTVLATYSEEEDLINIGAYKSGSNPDIDYAIRKIKEVNGFLCQGTDEKFSFEEEIALLDQVFAD
;
A
#
# COMPACT_ATOMS: atom_id res chain seq x y z
N MET A 1 -50.68 2.00 15.23
CA MET A 1 -50.15 3.31 15.65
C MET A 1 -48.62 3.33 15.78
N ILE A 2 -47.94 2.43 16.54
CA ILE A 2 -46.48 2.46 16.68
C ILE A 2 -45.77 2.13 15.35
N LYS A 3 -46.21 1.10 14.61
CA LYS A 3 -45.68 0.74 13.28
C LYS A 3 -45.93 1.80 12.19
N GLU A 4 -46.90 2.63 12.33
CA GLU A 4 -47.15 3.75 11.42
C GLU A 4 -46.27 4.94 11.75
N ALA A 5 -45.96 5.17 13.05
CA ALA A 5 -45.06 6.22 13.47
C ALA A 5 -43.60 5.94 13.03
N GLU A 6 -43.14 4.66 13.05
CA GLU A 6 -41.82 4.27 12.54
C GLU A 6 -41.60 4.61 11.07
N LYS A 7 -42.69 4.49 10.27
CA LYS A 7 -42.68 4.86 8.84
C LYS A 7 -42.49 6.36 8.60
N TYR A 8 -42.85 7.19 9.59
CA TYR A 8 -42.69 8.65 9.53
C TYR A 8 -41.36 9.12 10.15
N LEU A 9 -40.74 8.32 11.07
CA LEU A 9 -39.42 8.59 11.59
C LEU A 9 -38.35 8.54 10.49
N ASP A 10 -38.43 7.58 9.58
CA ASP A 10 -37.56 7.49 8.39
C ASP A 10 -37.67 8.72 7.46
N LEU A 11 -38.80 9.46 7.53
CA LEU A 11 -38.98 10.68 6.75
C LEU A 11 -38.34 11.90 7.45
N CYS A 12 -38.22 11.88 8.77
CA CYS A 12 -37.63 12.99 9.53
C CYS A 12 -36.11 13.07 9.37
N ASP A 13 -35.45 11.93 9.08
CA ASP A 13 -33.99 11.86 8.88
C ASP A 13 -33.57 12.17 7.43
N LYS A 14 -34.52 12.39 6.52
CA LYS A 14 -34.22 12.72 5.12
C LYS A 14 -34.16 14.24 4.90
N THR A 15 -33.05 14.68 4.34
CA THR A 15 -32.92 16.08 3.87
C THR A 15 -33.69 16.25 2.57
N TYR A 16 -34.80 17.00 2.61
CA TYR A 16 -35.66 17.25 1.43
C TYR A 16 -35.22 18.45 0.60
N TYR A 17 -34.22 19.19 1.06
CA TYR A 17 -33.70 20.35 0.36
C TYR A 17 -32.37 19.99 -0.30
N LYS A 18 -32.30 20.23 -1.61
CA LYS A 18 -31.03 20.19 -2.33
C LYS A 18 -30.45 21.58 -2.41
N SER A 19 -29.20 21.72 -1.95
CA SER A 19 -28.47 22.97 -2.06
C SER A 19 -27.66 22.97 -3.35
N TYR A 20 -27.81 24.00 -4.14
CA TYR A 20 -27.10 24.18 -5.40
C TYR A 20 -26.16 25.36 -5.33
N GLY A 21 -25.02 25.21 -5.97
CA GLY A 21 -24.06 26.28 -6.24
C GLY A 21 -23.81 26.44 -7.73
N LYS A 22 -22.87 27.30 -8.06
CA LYS A 22 -22.45 27.54 -9.45
C LYS A 22 -20.94 27.67 -9.53
N VAL A 23 -20.38 27.02 -10.54
CA VAL A 23 -18.95 27.20 -10.90
C VAL A 23 -18.71 28.68 -11.19
N SER A 24 -17.76 29.28 -10.46
CA SER A 24 -17.38 30.68 -10.60
C SER A 24 -16.04 30.86 -11.32
N LYS A 25 -15.12 29.87 -11.19
CA LYS A 25 -13.78 29.95 -11.78
C LYS A 25 -13.19 28.54 -11.91
N ILE A 26 -12.31 28.35 -12.87
CA ILE A 26 -11.54 27.13 -13.07
C ILE A 26 -10.07 27.52 -13.13
N VAL A 27 -9.22 26.87 -12.32
CA VAL A 27 -7.79 27.15 -12.25
C VAL A 27 -7.01 25.84 -12.13
N GLY A 28 -6.31 25.47 -13.20
CA GLY A 28 -5.54 24.22 -13.23
C GLY A 28 -6.41 23.01 -12.93
N LEU A 29 -6.10 22.30 -11.83
CA LEU A 29 -6.81 21.11 -11.40
C LEU A 29 -8.05 21.39 -10.51
N THR A 30 -8.34 22.66 -10.19
CA THR A 30 -9.40 23.03 -9.24
C THR A 30 -10.50 23.85 -9.89
N ILE A 31 -11.71 23.65 -9.37
CA ILE A 31 -12.92 24.36 -9.75
C ILE A 31 -13.43 25.10 -8.52
N GLU A 32 -13.55 26.42 -8.61
CA GLU A 32 -14.14 27.24 -7.54
C GLU A 32 -15.67 27.34 -7.76
N SER A 33 -16.45 27.07 -6.72
CA SER A 33 -17.91 27.19 -6.74
C SER A 33 -18.40 28.17 -5.65
N ILE A 34 -19.41 28.96 -5.99
CA ILE A 34 -20.21 29.72 -5.01
C ILE A 34 -21.35 28.82 -4.57
N GLY A 35 -21.29 28.32 -3.33
CA GLY A 35 -22.17 27.23 -2.88
C GLY A 35 -21.93 25.91 -3.64
N PRO A 36 -22.70 24.86 -3.31
CA PRO A 36 -23.64 24.72 -2.19
C PRO A 36 -22.97 24.75 -0.80
N GLU A 37 -23.75 24.67 0.29
CA GLU A 37 -23.18 24.32 1.59
C GLU A 37 -22.61 22.92 1.55
N ALA A 38 -21.36 22.78 1.95
CA ALA A 38 -20.65 21.50 1.92
C ALA A 38 -19.54 21.46 2.99
N LYS A 39 -19.12 20.27 3.35
CA LYS A 39 -18.01 20.00 4.25
C LYS A 39 -16.78 19.56 3.45
N LEU A 40 -15.62 19.58 4.08
CA LEU A 40 -14.41 18.99 3.51
C LEU A 40 -14.64 17.48 3.21
N ASN A 41 -14.16 17.03 2.06
CA ASN A 41 -14.33 15.68 1.53
C ASN A 41 -15.75 15.33 1.04
N ASP A 42 -16.74 16.23 1.14
CA ASP A 42 -18.06 15.96 0.54
C ASP A 42 -17.94 15.80 -0.98
N LEU A 43 -18.73 14.85 -1.52
CA LEU A 43 -18.88 14.66 -2.94
C LEU A 43 -19.87 15.67 -3.51
N CYS A 44 -19.49 16.26 -4.64
CA CYS A 44 -20.36 17.15 -5.42
C CYS A 44 -20.53 16.63 -6.85
N LYS A 45 -21.71 16.81 -7.41
CA LYS A 45 -21.99 16.64 -8.83
C LYS A 45 -21.85 18.00 -9.51
N ILE A 46 -21.10 18.06 -10.60
CA ILE A 46 -21.01 19.25 -11.45
C ILE A 46 -21.70 18.92 -12.77
N PHE A 47 -22.82 19.56 -13.03
CA PHE A 47 -23.66 19.31 -14.21
C PHE A 47 -23.13 20.08 -15.42
N LEU A 48 -23.00 19.38 -16.54
CA LEU A 48 -22.51 19.96 -17.81
C LEU A 48 -23.63 20.54 -18.63
N ASP A 49 -24.85 20.02 -18.45
CA ASP A 49 -26.07 20.40 -19.19
C ASP A 49 -27.10 21.07 -18.28
N LYS A 50 -28.12 21.67 -18.91
CA LYS A 50 -29.24 22.33 -18.21
C LYS A 50 -30.30 21.36 -17.68
N ASP A 51 -30.33 20.17 -18.22
CA ASP A 51 -31.34 19.15 -17.89
C ASP A 51 -30.85 18.28 -16.72
N HIS A 52 -29.62 18.49 -16.26
CA HIS A 52 -28.96 17.78 -15.13
C HIS A 52 -28.82 16.27 -15.38
N GLU A 53 -28.66 15.85 -16.63
CA GLU A 53 -28.45 14.47 -17.02
C GLU A 53 -26.95 14.10 -17.07
N GLU A 54 -26.13 14.99 -17.64
CA GLU A 54 -24.69 14.81 -17.72
C GLU A 54 -23.98 15.51 -16.55
N PHE A 55 -23.22 14.77 -15.79
CA PHE A 55 -22.42 15.31 -14.69
C PHE A 55 -21.15 14.51 -14.50
N PHE A 56 -20.17 15.11 -13.86
CA PHE A 56 -19.03 14.42 -13.28
C PHE A 56 -18.95 14.65 -11.77
N MET A 57 -18.25 13.75 -11.09
CA MET A 57 -18.05 13.83 -9.64
C MET A 57 -16.81 14.65 -9.30
N ALA A 58 -16.93 15.48 -8.28
CA ALA A 58 -15.82 16.23 -7.71
C ALA A 58 -15.87 16.18 -6.19
N GLU A 59 -14.75 16.38 -5.55
CA GLU A 59 -14.63 16.41 -4.09
C GLU A 59 -14.29 17.81 -3.60
N VAL A 60 -14.83 18.20 -2.45
CA VAL A 60 -14.47 19.44 -1.76
C VAL A 60 -13.10 19.23 -1.11
N VAL A 61 -12.06 19.81 -1.71
CA VAL A 61 -10.67 19.72 -1.20
C VAL A 61 -10.25 20.92 -0.36
N GLY A 62 -11.10 21.95 -0.28
CA GLY A 62 -10.82 23.14 0.54
C GLY A 62 -11.83 24.27 0.35
N PHE A 63 -11.53 25.38 1.00
CA PHE A 63 -12.32 26.60 0.94
C PHE A 63 -11.42 27.82 0.75
N ARG A 64 -11.87 28.79 -0.05
CA ARG A 64 -11.16 30.05 -0.26
C ARG A 64 -12.18 31.19 -0.44
N ASP A 65 -12.08 32.25 0.36
CA ASP A 65 -12.96 33.41 0.26
C ASP A 65 -14.47 33.05 0.19
N ALA A 66 -14.90 32.17 1.09
CA ALA A 66 -16.27 31.61 1.14
C ALA A 66 -16.71 30.85 -0.12
N ARG A 67 -15.77 30.39 -0.95
CA ARG A 67 -16.02 29.51 -2.09
C ARG A 67 -15.53 28.11 -1.81
N LEU A 68 -16.19 27.12 -2.39
CA LEU A 68 -15.71 25.75 -2.40
C LEU A 68 -14.58 25.62 -3.43
N ILE A 69 -13.53 24.91 -3.06
CA ILE A 69 -12.50 24.43 -3.97
C ILE A 69 -12.82 22.96 -4.23
N LEU A 70 -13.24 22.66 -5.44
CA LEU A 70 -13.59 21.32 -5.89
C LEU A 70 -12.48 20.76 -6.77
N MET A 71 -12.20 19.47 -6.63
CA MET A 71 -11.30 18.74 -7.51
C MET A 71 -12.06 17.57 -8.16
N PRO A 72 -12.09 17.49 -9.50
CA PRO A 72 -12.79 16.43 -10.20
C PRO A 72 -12.07 15.08 -10.09
N TYR A 73 -12.83 14.00 -10.09
CA TYR A 73 -12.32 12.64 -10.19
C TYR A 73 -11.99 12.25 -11.64
N ASP A 74 -12.73 12.76 -12.59
CA ASP A 74 -12.52 12.53 -14.01
C ASP A 74 -11.93 13.79 -14.69
N HIS A 75 -11.57 13.69 -15.95
CA HIS A 75 -11.17 14.86 -16.72
C HIS A 75 -12.34 15.84 -16.85
N ALA A 76 -12.16 17.08 -16.41
CA ALA A 76 -13.22 18.10 -16.38
C ALA A 76 -13.48 18.72 -17.76
N GLU A 77 -13.66 17.87 -18.77
CA GLU A 77 -14.01 18.34 -20.13
C GLU A 77 -15.45 18.87 -20.16
N GLY A 78 -15.65 19.98 -20.85
CA GLY A 78 -16.98 20.61 -21.00
C GLY A 78 -17.43 21.46 -19.81
N VAL A 79 -16.71 21.50 -18.69
CA VAL A 79 -17.09 22.38 -17.58
C VAL A 79 -16.81 23.84 -17.90
N GLY A 80 -17.76 24.71 -17.53
CA GLY A 80 -17.67 26.16 -17.73
C GLY A 80 -18.18 26.95 -16.53
N VAL A 81 -17.93 28.25 -16.52
CA VAL A 81 -18.50 29.16 -15.53
C VAL A 81 -20.02 29.14 -15.64
N GLY A 82 -20.69 29.00 -14.49
CA GLY A 82 -22.16 28.92 -14.42
C GLY A 82 -22.71 27.48 -14.38
N CYS A 83 -21.90 26.45 -14.61
CA CYS A 83 -22.31 25.06 -14.39
C CYS A 83 -22.84 24.87 -12.96
N VAL A 84 -23.92 24.11 -12.82
CA VAL A 84 -24.58 23.89 -11.54
C VAL A 84 -23.78 22.85 -10.73
N VAL A 85 -23.64 23.10 -9.43
CA VAL A 85 -22.98 22.21 -8.48
C VAL A 85 -24.00 21.76 -7.43
N GLU A 86 -24.14 20.46 -7.24
CA GLU A 86 -24.99 19.84 -6.21
C GLU A 86 -24.10 19.11 -5.19
N ASN A 87 -24.28 19.38 -3.89
CA ASN A 87 -23.67 18.57 -2.84
C ASN A 87 -24.48 17.29 -2.63
N THR A 88 -23.83 16.13 -2.61
CA THR A 88 -24.48 14.85 -2.30
C THR A 88 -24.74 14.67 -0.79
N GLY A 89 -24.08 15.46 0.06
CA GLY A 89 -24.22 15.43 1.51
C GLY A 89 -23.41 14.35 2.21
N HIS A 90 -22.57 13.64 1.50
CA HIS A 90 -21.71 12.60 2.07
C HIS A 90 -20.34 12.52 1.37
N PRO A 91 -19.29 12.08 2.07
CA PRO A 91 -17.99 11.79 1.47
C PRO A 91 -18.03 10.51 0.64
N LEU A 92 -16.89 10.22 -0.04
CA LEU A 92 -16.73 9.01 -0.83
C LEU A 92 -16.80 7.77 0.05
N SER A 93 -17.63 6.82 -0.36
CA SER A 93 -17.69 5.45 0.17
C SER A 93 -17.50 4.43 -0.95
N VAL A 94 -16.95 3.28 -0.63
CA VAL A 94 -16.79 2.16 -1.56
C VAL A 94 -17.80 1.06 -1.23
N SER A 95 -18.43 0.52 -2.27
CA SER A 95 -19.27 -0.68 -2.13
C SER A 95 -18.39 -1.91 -1.94
N VAL A 96 -18.70 -2.73 -0.94
CA VAL A 96 -17.89 -3.89 -0.56
C VAL A 96 -18.75 -5.15 -0.38
N GLY A 97 -18.12 -6.31 -0.54
CA GLY A 97 -18.69 -7.63 -0.39
C GLY A 97 -17.67 -8.70 -0.75
N GLU A 98 -17.93 -9.96 -0.41
CA GLU A 98 -17.07 -11.09 -0.78
C GLU A 98 -16.94 -11.25 -2.31
N GLU A 99 -17.95 -10.81 -3.05
CA GLU A 99 -17.98 -10.82 -4.52
C GLU A 99 -16.89 -9.96 -5.18
N LEU A 100 -16.19 -9.12 -4.39
CA LEU A 100 -15.03 -8.35 -4.90
C LEU A 100 -13.81 -9.24 -5.21
N LEU A 101 -13.75 -10.45 -4.65
CA LEU A 101 -12.61 -11.36 -4.88
C LEU A 101 -12.52 -11.75 -6.36
N GLY A 102 -11.34 -11.65 -6.91
CA GLY A 102 -11.08 -11.92 -8.32
C GLY A 102 -11.32 -10.73 -9.26
N HIS A 103 -11.72 -9.56 -8.73
CA HIS A 103 -12.11 -8.41 -9.53
C HIS A 103 -11.15 -7.22 -9.41
N THR A 104 -11.24 -6.35 -10.42
CA THR A 104 -10.46 -5.10 -10.49
C THR A 104 -11.38 -3.89 -10.37
N LEU A 105 -10.93 -2.90 -9.58
CA LEU A 105 -11.62 -1.64 -9.35
C LEU A 105 -10.73 -0.46 -9.72
N ASP A 106 -11.34 0.67 -10.01
CA ASP A 106 -10.62 1.94 -10.13
C ASP A 106 -10.34 2.57 -8.75
N GLY A 107 -9.68 3.73 -8.73
CA GLY A 107 -9.28 4.41 -7.50
C GLY A 107 -10.43 4.87 -6.60
N ILE A 108 -11.67 4.91 -7.08
CA ILE A 108 -12.86 5.27 -6.31
C ILE A 108 -13.84 4.10 -6.12
N GLY A 109 -13.39 2.88 -6.44
CA GLY A 109 -14.13 1.65 -6.17
C GLY A 109 -15.15 1.24 -7.23
N ARG A 110 -15.10 1.80 -8.46
CA ARG A 110 -15.91 1.33 -9.59
C ARG A 110 -15.28 0.07 -10.18
N VAL A 111 -16.08 -0.98 -10.41
CA VAL A 111 -15.64 -2.24 -11.04
C VAL A 111 -15.22 -1.97 -12.49
N THR A 112 -14.03 -2.41 -12.90
CA THR A 112 -13.43 -2.08 -14.20
C THR A 112 -13.34 -3.26 -15.17
N ASP A 113 -13.54 -4.48 -14.71
CA ASP A 113 -13.50 -5.69 -15.54
C ASP A 113 -14.84 -6.07 -16.18
N GLY A 114 -15.87 -5.21 -16.01
CA GLY A 114 -17.20 -5.39 -16.59
C GLY A 114 -18.12 -6.33 -15.81
N ALA A 115 -17.72 -6.83 -14.65
CA ALA A 115 -18.57 -7.64 -13.80
C ALA A 115 -19.69 -6.78 -13.17
N ASN A 116 -20.87 -7.38 -13.02
CA ASN A 116 -21.99 -6.77 -12.31
C ASN A 116 -22.13 -7.45 -10.95
N LEU A 117 -21.54 -6.84 -9.92
CA LEU A 117 -21.49 -7.37 -8.56
C LEU A 117 -22.63 -6.82 -7.72
N ASN A 118 -23.22 -7.67 -6.88
CA ASN A 118 -24.27 -7.29 -5.94
C ASN A 118 -23.69 -6.91 -4.57
N LEU A 119 -22.97 -5.80 -4.51
CA LEU A 119 -22.31 -5.31 -3.31
C LEU A 119 -23.31 -4.59 -2.40
N THR A 120 -23.49 -5.08 -1.18
CA THR A 120 -24.57 -4.63 -0.28
C THR A 120 -24.10 -3.75 0.87
N ALA A 121 -22.81 -3.76 1.18
CA ALA A 121 -22.22 -2.94 2.25
C ALA A 121 -21.48 -1.73 1.67
N GLN A 122 -21.39 -0.66 2.48
CA GLN A 122 -20.68 0.57 2.13
C GLN A 122 -19.62 0.86 3.20
N TYR A 123 -18.39 1.10 2.80
CA TYR A 123 -17.31 1.49 3.69
C TYR A 123 -16.79 2.89 3.35
N PRO A 124 -16.55 3.74 4.36
CA PRO A 124 -16.03 5.08 4.12
C PRO A 124 -14.59 5.01 3.62
N VAL A 125 -14.29 5.71 2.52
CA VAL A 125 -12.92 5.79 1.99
C VAL A 125 -12.04 6.67 2.91
N GLU A 126 -12.62 7.75 3.43
CA GLU A 126 -11.99 8.59 4.44
C GLU A 126 -12.40 8.07 5.84
N ALA A 127 -11.46 7.41 6.51
CA ALA A 127 -11.66 6.90 7.87
C ALA A 127 -10.47 7.27 8.76
N MET A 128 -10.73 7.37 10.05
CA MET A 128 -9.68 7.54 11.05
C MET A 128 -9.05 6.19 11.39
N PRO A 129 -7.76 6.15 11.75
CA PRO A 129 -7.14 4.95 12.30
C PRO A 129 -7.90 4.43 13.54
N PRO A 130 -7.87 3.11 13.80
CA PRO A 130 -8.37 2.55 15.06
C PRO A 130 -7.69 3.16 16.29
N ASP A 131 -8.42 3.21 17.42
CA ASP A 131 -7.81 3.63 18.69
C ASP A 131 -6.63 2.72 19.04
N PRO A 132 -5.52 3.25 19.57
CA PRO A 132 -4.38 2.43 19.99
C PRO A 132 -4.73 1.34 21.01
N MET A 133 -5.76 1.55 21.84
CA MET A 133 -6.19 0.58 22.85
C MET A 133 -7.07 -0.54 22.29
N ASP A 134 -7.63 -0.37 21.08
CA ASP A 134 -8.40 -1.38 20.36
C ASP A 134 -7.51 -2.31 19.51
N ARG A 135 -6.19 -2.10 19.54
CA ARG A 135 -5.23 -2.89 18.76
C ARG A 135 -4.75 -4.10 19.56
N GLU A 136 -4.78 -5.26 18.92
CA GLU A 136 -4.13 -6.45 19.44
C GLU A 136 -2.61 -6.42 19.23
N ILE A 137 -1.89 -7.03 20.17
CA ILE A 137 -0.44 -7.17 20.07
C ILE A 137 -0.09 -8.18 18.97
N ILE A 138 0.91 -7.86 18.15
CA ILE A 138 1.43 -8.77 17.13
C ILE A 138 2.14 -9.95 17.83
N SER A 139 1.55 -11.13 17.75
CA SER A 139 2.01 -12.35 18.41
C SER A 139 2.16 -13.56 17.49
N GLU A 140 1.58 -13.50 16.27
CA GLU A 140 1.58 -14.60 15.31
C GLU A 140 2.39 -14.26 14.07
N VAL A 141 3.13 -15.25 13.55
CA VAL A 141 3.86 -15.11 12.28
C VAL A 141 2.86 -15.12 11.12
N LEU A 142 3.06 -14.23 10.15
CA LEU A 142 2.45 -14.32 8.83
C LEU A 142 3.50 -14.73 7.79
N PRO A 143 3.55 -16.00 7.39
CA PRO A 143 4.46 -16.44 6.33
C PRO A 143 4.12 -15.81 4.98
N LEU A 144 5.13 -15.30 4.30
CA LEU A 144 5.02 -14.76 2.94
C LEU A 144 5.52 -15.73 1.87
N GLY A 145 6.13 -16.87 2.27
CA GLY A 145 6.64 -17.92 1.39
C GLY A 145 7.88 -17.51 0.61
N VAL A 146 8.71 -16.65 1.20
CA VAL A 146 10.00 -16.22 0.66
C VAL A 146 11.07 -16.44 1.73
N LYS A 147 11.95 -17.43 1.52
CA LYS A 147 12.96 -17.88 2.49
C LYS A 147 13.76 -16.76 3.14
N ALA A 148 14.22 -15.80 2.34
CA ALA A 148 15.00 -14.67 2.82
C ALA A 148 14.18 -13.75 3.75
N VAL A 149 12.87 -13.64 3.54
CA VAL A 149 11.96 -12.84 4.38
C VAL A 149 11.55 -13.64 5.61
N ASP A 150 10.96 -14.81 5.41
CA ASP A 150 10.39 -15.60 6.50
C ASP A 150 11.47 -16.10 7.46
N GLY A 151 12.67 -16.42 6.96
CA GLY A 151 13.82 -16.84 7.78
C GLY A 151 14.55 -15.71 8.51
N LEU A 152 14.64 -14.50 7.96
CA LEU A 152 15.57 -13.47 8.44
C LEU A 152 14.93 -12.12 8.77
N ILE A 153 13.73 -11.87 8.28
CA ILE A 153 12.95 -10.63 8.44
C ILE A 153 11.50 -10.98 8.77
N THR A 154 11.29 -12.07 9.49
CA THR A 154 9.96 -12.65 9.75
C THR A 154 8.91 -11.61 10.12
N LEU A 155 7.77 -11.63 9.40
CA LEU A 155 6.66 -10.73 9.62
C LEU A 155 5.61 -11.32 10.55
N GLY A 156 4.96 -10.45 11.32
CA GLY A 156 3.78 -10.82 12.11
C GLY A 156 2.48 -10.38 11.45
N LYS A 157 1.39 -11.05 11.77
CA LYS A 157 0.03 -10.63 11.39
C LYS A 157 -0.25 -9.24 11.93
N GLY A 158 -0.71 -8.34 11.05
CA GLY A 158 -0.97 -6.95 11.39
C GLY A 158 0.25 -6.03 11.40
N GLN A 159 1.43 -6.52 11.07
CA GLN A 159 2.64 -5.71 10.94
C GLN A 159 2.58 -4.84 9.68
N ARG A 160 3.15 -3.64 9.75
CA ARG A 160 3.31 -2.70 8.63
C ARG A 160 4.77 -2.64 8.24
N ILE A 161 5.11 -3.07 7.03
CA ILE A 161 6.49 -3.12 6.57
C ILE A 161 6.66 -2.39 5.23
N GLY A 162 7.78 -1.71 5.07
CA GLY A 162 8.15 -1.05 3.82
C GLY A 162 8.98 -1.94 2.92
N VAL A 163 8.71 -1.95 1.62
CA VAL A 163 9.60 -2.54 0.61
C VAL A 163 10.24 -1.39 -0.16
N PHE A 164 11.51 -1.14 0.14
CA PHE A 164 12.27 -0.03 -0.43
C PHE A 164 13.09 -0.51 -1.62
N ALA A 165 12.87 0.10 -2.77
CA ALA A 165 13.44 -0.38 -4.01
C ALA A 165 13.75 0.77 -4.98
N GLY A 166 14.90 0.72 -5.65
CA GLY A 166 15.12 1.45 -6.88
C GLY A 166 14.31 0.87 -8.05
N SER A 167 14.34 1.51 -9.20
CA SER A 167 13.68 0.99 -10.41
C SER A 167 14.36 -0.27 -10.94
N GLY A 168 13.60 -1.29 -11.33
CA GLY A 168 14.06 -2.46 -12.07
C GLY A 168 14.80 -3.53 -11.23
N VAL A 169 14.64 -3.56 -9.91
CA VAL A 169 15.29 -4.54 -9.01
C VAL A 169 14.44 -5.78 -8.71
N GLY A 170 13.31 -5.99 -9.38
CA GLY A 170 12.44 -7.15 -9.16
C GLY A 170 11.34 -6.93 -8.11
N LYS A 171 11.00 -5.68 -7.78
CA LYS A 171 9.94 -5.33 -6.82
C LYS A 171 8.60 -6.00 -7.12
N SER A 172 8.07 -5.84 -8.33
CA SER A 172 6.75 -6.39 -8.71
C SER A 172 6.74 -7.91 -8.66
N THR A 173 7.81 -8.56 -9.09
CA THR A 173 7.97 -10.02 -8.99
C THR A 173 7.95 -10.48 -7.53
N LEU A 174 8.64 -9.78 -6.63
CA LEU A 174 8.62 -10.09 -5.20
C LEU A 174 7.22 -9.92 -4.59
N LEU A 175 6.50 -8.84 -4.95
CA LEU A 175 5.10 -8.66 -4.52
C LEU A 175 4.19 -9.77 -5.04
N GLY A 176 4.40 -10.22 -6.29
CA GLY A 176 3.69 -11.36 -6.86
C GLY A 176 3.98 -12.66 -6.09
N MET A 177 5.23 -12.91 -5.70
CA MET A 177 5.59 -14.06 -4.85
C MET A 177 4.85 -13.98 -3.49
N PHE A 178 4.85 -12.83 -2.84
CA PHE A 178 4.11 -12.64 -1.59
C PHE A 178 2.61 -12.91 -1.77
N ALA A 179 2.00 -12.35 -2.81
CA ALA A 179 0.56 -12.52 -3.06
C ALA A 179 0.17 -14.00 -3.30
N ARG A 180 1.02 -14.75 -4.02
CA ARG A 180 0.76 -16.18 -4.30
C ARG A 180 1.02 -17.09 -3.11
N ASN A 181 2.05 -16.79 -2.33
CA ASN A 181 2.60 -17.73 -1.34
C ASN A 181 2.14 -17.44 0.11
N THR A 182 1.69 -16.21 0.39
CA THR A 182 1.26 -15.82 1.75
C THR A 182 0.18 -16.72 2.32
N LYS A 183 0.19 -16.87 3.65
CA LYS A 183 -0.86 -17.55 4.43
C LYS A 183 -2.01 -16.63 4.83
N ALA A 184 -2.01 -15.36 4.42
CA ALA A 184 -3.18 -14.50 4.55
C ALA A 184 -4.39 -15.08 3.81
N ASP A 185 -5.59 -14.84 4.32
CA ASP A 185 -6.83 -15.32 3.68
C ASP A 185 -7.08 -14.59 2.37
N ILE A 186 -6.87 -13.28 2.36
CA ILE A 186 -7.22 -12.38 1.26
C ILE A 186 -6.07 -11.40 1.00
N ASN A 187 -5.84 -11.10 -0.27
CA ASN A 187 -4.97 -10.01 -0.68
C ASN A 187 -5.79 -8.81 -1.16
N VAL A 188 -5.42 -7.62 -0.76
CA VAL A 188 -5.88 -6.37 -1.35
C VAL A 188 -4.68 -5.65 -1.94
N VAL A 189 -4.69 -5.40 -3.24
CA VAL A 189 -3.54 -4.83 -3.96
C VAL A 189 -3.91 -3.48 -4.54
N ALA A 190 -3.23 -2.44 -4.10
CA ALA A 190 -3.35 -1.09 -4.65
C ALA A 190 -2.19 -0.80 -5.61
N LEU A 191 -2.47 -0.67 -6.90
CA LEU A 191 -1.50 -0.28 -7.93
C LEU A 191 -1.69 1.20 -8.26
N ILE A 192 -0.82 2.05 -7.71
CA ILE A 192 -0.99 3.51 -7.71
C ILE A 192 0.11 4.17 -8.55
N GLY A 193 -0.29 4.84 -9.62
CA GLY A 193 0.61 5.56 -10.50
C GLY A 193 1.55 4.67 -11.31
N GLU A 194 1.25 3.38 -11.42
CA GLU A 194 1.98 2.44 -12.25
C GLU A 194 1.53 2.56 -13.72
N ARG A 195 2.37 2.10 -14.64
CA ARG A 195 2.05 2.14 -16.07
C ARG A 195 1.05 1.04 -16.41
N GLY A 196 0.09 1.31 -17.30
CA GLY A 196 -0.93 0.32 -17.69
C GLY A 196 -0.34 -1.01 -18.17
N ARG A 197 0.82 -1.02 -18.85
CA ARG A 197 1.52 -2.23 -19.23
C ARG A 197 2.00 -3.04 -18.01
N GLU A 198 2.59 -2.38 -17.03
CA GLU A 198 3.13 -3.01 -15.81
C GLU A 198 2.01 -3.59 -14.94
N VAL A 199 0.85 -2.91 -14.88
CA VAL A 199 -0.37 -3.42 -14.25
C VAL A 199 -0.80 -4.74 -14.87
N ARG A 200 -0.88 -4.81 -16.20
CA ARG A 200 -1.28 -6.02 -16.89
C ARG A 200 -0.28 -7.16 -16.72
N GLU A 201 1.02 -6.87 -16.80
CA GLU A 201 2.09 -7.84 -16.55
C GLU A 201 2.01 -8.40 -15.12
N PHE A 202 1.76 -7.55 -14.12
CA PHE A 202 1.59 -7.96 -12.73
C PHE A 202 0.40 -8.93 -12.58
N ILE A 203 -0.77 -8.60 -13.15
CA ILE A 203 -1.96 -9.46 -13.06
C ILE A 203 -1.75 -10.81 -13.74
N GLU A 204 -1.23 -10.82 -14.97
CA GLU A 204 -1.13 -12.03 -15.80
C GLU A 204 0.05 -12.92 -15.40
N ARG A 205 1.20 -12.35 -15.03
CA ARG A 205 2.46 -13.08 -14.81
C ARG A 205 2.84 -13.21 -13.34
N ASP A 206 2.81 -12.09 -12.60
CA ASP A 206 3.30 -12.07 -11.22
C ASP A 206 2.23 -12.60 -10.25
N LEU A 207 0.96 -12.22 -10.42
CA LEU A 207 -0.15 -12.66 -9.58
C LEU A 207 -0.73 -14.01 -10.08
N GLY A 208 -1.00 -14.08 -11.36
CA GLY A 208 -1.57 -15.25 -12.01
C GLY A 208 -3.02 -15.57 -11.57
N PRO A 209 -3.65 -16.62 -12.16
CA PRO A 209 -5.04 -16.94 -11.84
C PRO A 209 -5.28 -17.35 -10.38
N GLU A 210 -4.33 -18.11 -9.79
CA GLU A 210 -4.42 -18.57 -8.40
C GLU A 210 -4.36 -17.39 -7.41
N GLY A 211 -3.40 -16.48 -7.63
CA GLY A 211 -3.29 -15.27 -6.81
C GLY A 211 -4.47 -14.33 -7.00
N MET A 212 -4.96 -14.17 -8.24
CA MET A 212 -6.11 -13.31 -8.55
C MET A 212 -7.39 -13.77 -7.85
N ALA A 213 -7.66 -15.08 -7.81
CA ALA A 213 -8.88 -15.64 -7.22
C ALA A 213 -9.10 -15.25 -5.75
N ARG A 214 -8.04 -14.93 -5.01
CA ARG A 214 -8.09 -14.49 -3.60
C ARG A 214 -7.66 -13.04 -3.40
N SER A 215 -7.68 -12.26 -4.47
CA SER A 215 -7.24 -10.86 -4.45
C SER A 215 -8.34 -9.92 -4.90
N VAL A 216 -8.30 -8.70 -4.36
CA VAL A 216 -9.03 -7.54 -4.89
C VAL A 216 -7.99 -6.51 -5.34
N LEU A 217 -8.09 -6.03 -6.58
CA LEU A 217 -7.15 -5.06 -7.12
C LEU A 217 -7.81 -3.69 -7.27
N VAL A 218 -7.17 -2.66 -6.70
CA VAL A 218 -7.54 -1.26 -6.90
C VAL A 218 -6.46 -0.60 -7.75
N ILE A 219 -6.84 -0.13 -8.94
CA ILE A 219 -5.91 0.31 -9.97
C ILE A 219 -6.13 1.79 -10.29
N ALA A 220 -5.07 2.58 -10.14
CA ALA A 220 -5.03 3.97 -10.59
C ALA A 220 -3.70 4.22 -11.32
N THR A 221 -3.71 4.15 -12.64
CA THR A 221 -2.53 4.29 -13.48
C THR A 221 -1.96 5.72 -13.48
N SER A 222 -0.75 5.89 -13.98
CA SER A 222 0.00 7.16 -13.94
C SER A 222 -0.65 8.31 -14.74
N ASP A 223 -1.52 8.00 -15.67
CA ASP A 223 -2.31 8.95 -16.48
C ASP A 223 -3.58 9.44 -15.78
N GLN A 224 -4.00 8.77 -14.69
CA GLN A 224 -5.19 9.16 -13.93
C GLN A 224 -4.98 10.45 -13.12
N PRO A 225 -6.05 11.23 -12.87
CA PRO A 225 -6.00 12.42 -12.02
C PRO A 225 -5.38 12.17 -10.64
N ALA A 226 -4.75 13.19 -10.07
CA ALA A 226 -4.10 13.09 -8.77
C ALA A 226 -5.07 12.61 -7.66
N LEU A 227 -6.32 13.08 -7.69
CA LEU A 227 -7.33 12.69 -6.72
C LEU A 227 -7.66 11.20 -6.79
N ILE A 228 -7.80 10.63 -8.00
CA ILE A 228 -8.00 9.18 -8.21
C ILE A 228 -6.83 8.37 -7.67
N ARG A 229 -5.58 8.80 -7.95
CA ARG A 229 -4.37 8.12 -7.46
C ARG A 229 -4.27 8.19 -5.93
N ASN A 230 -4.67 9.29 -5.32
CA ASN A 230 -4.72 9.43 -3.87
C ASN A 230 -5.81 8.54 -3.26
N LYS A 231 -7.04 8.58 -3.82
CA LYS A 231 -8.15 7.77 -3.31
C LYS A 231 -7.91 6.28 -3.46
N ALA A 232 -7.20 5.82 -4.49
CA ALA A 232 -6.90 4.40 -4.70
C ALA A 232 -6.25 3.75 -3.46
N ALA A 233 -5.32 4.44 -2.81
CA ALA A 233 -4.72 3.99 -1.56
C ALA A 233 -5.76 3.83 -0.43
N LYS A 234 -6.61 4.83 -0.27
CA LYS A 234 -7.63 4.87 0.78
C LYS A 234 -8.77 3.89 0.51
N THR A 235 -9.17 3.73 -0.75
CA THR A 235 -10.18 2.74 -1.21
C THR A 235 -9.70 1.32 -0.95
N ALA A 236 -8.46 0.99 -1.33
CA ALA A 236 -7.88 -0.33 -1.04
C ALA A 236 -7.82 -0.60 0.47
N THR A 237 -7.45 0.42 1.26
CA THR A 237 -7.44 0.30 2.72
C THR A 237 -8.85 0.06 3.27
N ALA A 238 -9.88 0.77 2.78
CA ALA A 238 -11.27 0.57 3.20
C ALA A 238 -11.80 -0.84 2.84
N ILE A 239 -11.41 -1.37 1.69
CA ILE A 239 -11.72 -2.76 1.30
C ILE A 239 -11.02 -3.76 2.24
N ALA A 240 -9.76 -3.51 2.59
CA ALA A 240 -9.04 -4.34 3.55
C ALA A 240 -9.69 -4.30 4.95
N GLU A 241 -10.14 -3.12 5.39
CA GLU A 241 -10.89 -2.95 6.65
C GLU A 241 -12.19 -3.75 6.65
N TYR A 242 -12.94 -3.75 5.54
CA TYR A 242 -14.13 -4.58 5.42
C TYR A 242 -13.83 -6.06 5.67
N PHE A 243 -12.82 -6.62 5.00
CA PHE A 243 -12.49 -8.04 5.17
C PHE A 243 -11.91 -8.35 6.56
N ARG A 244 -11.10 -7.45 7.13
CA ARG A 244 -10.65 -7.58 8.54
C ARG A 244 -11.85 -7.67 9.49
N ASP A 245 -12.85 -6.80 9.30
CA ASP A 245 -14.05 -6.75 10.15
C ASP A 245 -14.97 -7.98 9.95
N GLN A 246 -14.72 -8.78 8.90
CA GLN A 246 -15.30 -10.11 8.69
C GLN A 246 -14.44 -11.23 9.31
N GLY A 247 -13.41 -10.90 10.09
CA GLY A 247 -12.55 -11.88 10.76
C GLY A 247 -11.47 -12.49 9.87
N LYS A 248 -11.09 -11.82 8.78
CA LYS A 248 -10.06 -12.31 7.86
C LYS A 248 -8.68 -11.74 8.18
N ASP A 249 -7.66 -12.54 7.90
CA ASP A 249 -6.28 -12.08 7.82
C ASP A 249 -6.02 -11.53 6.42
N VAL A 250 -5.88 -10.20 6.31
CA VAL A 250 -5.73 -9.50 5.04
C VAL A 250 -4.27 -9.09 4.82
N LEU A 251 -3.73 -9.40 3.65
CA LEU A 251 -2.48 -8.81 3.16
C LEU A 251 -2.80 -7.62 2.26
N LEU A 252 -2.57 -6.41 2.77
CA LEU A 252 -2.69 -5.17 2.00
C LEU A 252 -1.34 -4.83 1.36
N MET A 253 -1.26 -4.88 0.05
CA MET A 253 -0.07 -4.47 -0.71
C MET A 253 -0.33 -3.17 -1.44
N MET A 254 0.51 -2.17 -1.25
CA MET A 254 0.36 -0.84 -1.85
C MET A 254 1.59 -0.47 -2.67
N ASP A 255 1.43 -0.41 -3.96
CA ASP A 255 2.48 -0.05 -4.92
C ASP A 255 2.09 1.21 -5.70
N SER A 256 2.56 2.42 -5.33
CA SER A 256 3.52 2.71 -4.28
C SER A 256 3.11 3.91 -3.40
N MET A 257 3.62 3.92 -2.17
CA MET A 257 3.49 5.09 -1.26
C MET A 257 4.12 6.35 -1.84
N THR A 258 5.18 6.23 -2.61
CA THR A 258 5.80 7.37 -3.30
C THR A 258 4.81 8.01 -4.27
N ARG A 259 4.04 7.21 -5.02
CA ARG A 259 3.03 7.71 -5.97
C ARG A 259 1.82 8.31 -5.25
N PHE A 260 1.40 7.71 -4.13
CA PHE A 260 0.39 8.31 -3.25
C PHE A 260 0.86 9.69 -2.76
N SER A 261 2.09 9.81 -2.28
CA SER A 261 2.66 11.06 -1.79
C SER A 261 2.79 12.12 -2.88
N MET A 262 3.15 11.72 -4.11
CA MET A 262 3.16 12.60 -5.28
C MET A 262 1.76 13.11 -5.63
N ALA A 263 0.75 12.25 -5.59
CA ALA A 263 -0.64 12.64 -5.82
C ALA A 263 -1.13 13.61 -4.73
N GLN A 264 -0.84 13.34 -3.46
CA GLN A 264 -1.15 14.26 -2.36
C GLN A 264 -0.43 15.61 -2.50
N ARG A 265 0.82 15.61 -3.00
CA ARG A 265 1.55 16.84 -3.31
C ARG A 265 0.82 17.67 -4.36
N GLU A 266 0.38 17.05 -5.45
CA GLU A 266 -0.37 17.75 -6.51
C GLU A 266 -1.67 18.36 -5.96
N ILE A 267 -2.41 17.61 -5.13
CA ILE A 267 -3.66 18.06 -4.47
C ILE A 267 -3.38 19.24 -3.54
N GLY A 268 -2.41 19.12 -2.63
CA GLY A 268 -2.09 20.17 -1.67
C GLY A 268 -1.64 21.48 -2.34
N LEU A 269 -0.74 21.39 -3.33
CA LEU A 269 -0.30 22.56 -4.09
C LEU A 269 -1.47 23.21 -4.85
N ALA A 270 -2.34 22.43 -5.47
CA ALA A 270 -3.52 22.93 -6.19
C ALA A 270 -4.54 23.58 -5.23
N SER A 271 -4.65 23.09 -4.01
CA SER A 271 -5.49 23.68 -2.94
C SER A 271 -4.88 24.95 -2.32
N GLY A 272 -3.61 25.25 -2.63
CA GLY A 272 -2.92 26.48 -2.20
C GLY A 272 -2.01 26.30 -1.00
N GLU A 273 -1.66 25.06 -0.62
CA GLU A 273 -0.63 24.82 0.40
C GLU A 273 0.75 25.26 -0.10
N PRO A 274 1.59 25.84 0.73
CA PRO A 274 2.96 26.17 0.36
C PRO A 274 3.82 24.91 0.29
N PRO A 275 4.72 24.80 -0.72
CA PRO A 275 5.70 23.73 -0.73
C PRO A 275 6.75 23.90 0.37
N VAL A 276 7.15 22.81 0.99
CA VAL A 276 8.23 22.76 1.99
C VAL A 276 9.40 21.89 1.49
N THR A 277 9.79 20.86 2.19
CA THR A 277 10.94 20.03 1.84
C THR A 277 10.76 19.32 0.49
N ARG A 278 11.71 19.52 -0.43
CA ARG A 278 11.69 18.98 -1.81
C ARG A 278 10.36 19.21 -2.56
N GLY A 279 9.65 20.28 -2.22
CA GLY A 279 8.41 20.67 -2.87
C GLY A 279 7.16 19.90 -2.40
N TYR A 280 7.25 19.10 -1.37
CA TYR A 280 6.09 18.47 -0.75
C TYR A 280 5.41 19.43 0.23
N PRO A 281 4.06 19.60 0.16
CA PRO A 281 3.32 20.40 1.13
C PRO A 281 3.15 19.65 2.47
N PRO A 282 2.82 20.35 3.57
CA PRO A 282 2.64 19.76 4.90
C PRO A 282 1.62 18.63 4.95
N SER A 283 0.57 18.69 4.13
CA SER A 283 -0.48 17.66 4.08
C SER A 283 0.05 16.28 3.75
N VAL A 284 1.12 16.15 2.97
CA VAL A 284 1.73 14.84 2.63
C VAL A 284 2.20 14.14 3.91
N TYR A 285 2.87 14.89 4.79
CA TYR A 285 3.41 14.34 6.04
C TYR A 285 2.34 14.06 7.10
N SER A 286 1.16 14.68 6.99
CA SER A 286 0.04 14.41 7.88
C SER A 286 -0.87 13.29 7.39
N GLU A 287 -1.02 13.11 6.07
CA GLU A 287 -1.88 12.08 5.49
C GLU A 287 -1.22 10.70 5.47
N MET A 288 0.11 10.64 5.27
CA MET A 288 0.83 9.36 5.23
C MET A 288 0.69 8.56 6.55
N PRO A 289 0.93 9.13 7.75
CA PRO A 289 0.71 8.42 9.01
C PRO A 289 -0.74 7.97 9.18
N LYS A 290 -1.72 8.81 8.85
CA LYS A 290 -3.15 8.46 8.95
C LYS A 290 -3.50 7.25 8.10
N LEU A 291 -2.99 7.18 6.86
CA LEU A 291 -3.22 6.04 5.98
C LEU A 291 -2.57 4.77 6.51
N LEU A 292 -1.28 4.86 6.89
CA LEU A 292 -0.51 3.70 7.35
C LEU A 292 -1.03 3.14 8.68
N GLU A 293 -1.53 4.02 9.56
CA GLU A 293 -2.09 3.62 10.86
C GLU A 293 -3.47 2.94 10.74
N ARG A 294 -4.13 2.93 9.59
CA ARG A 294 -5.38 2.17 9.38
C ARG A 294 -5.16 0.66 9.32
N ALA A 295 -3.98 0.21 8.92
CA ALA A 295 -3.59 -1.20 8.99
C ALA A 295 -3.24 -1.62 10.42
N GLY A 296 -3.25 -2.93 10.67
CA GLY A 296 -2.95 -3.53 11.97
C GLY A 296 -4.00 -4.53 12.41
N ASN A 297 -3.82 -5.05 13.62
CA ASN A 297 -4.73 -6.02 14.25
C ASN A 297 -5.85 -5.32 15.00
N ASN A 298 -6.99 -5.99 15.08
CA ASN A 298 -8.03 -5.74 16.06
C ASN A 298 -8.51 -7.10 16.64
N GLU A 299 -9.50 -7.09 17.53
CA GLU A 299 -10.05 -8.31 18.17
C GLU A 299 -10.67 -9.31 17.17
N ILE A 300 -10.97 -8.89 15.93
CA ILE A 300 -11.73 -9.67 14.95
C ILE A 300 -10.83 -10.27 13.88
N GLY A 301 -9.90 -9.47 13.33
CA GLY A 301 -9.04 -9.86 12.23
C GLY A 301 -7.79 -9.00 12.09
N SER A 302 -7.04 -9.16 11.01
CA SER A 302 -5.78 -8.44 10.82
C SER A 302 -5.63 -7.83 9.43
N ILE A 303 -4.90 -6.69 9.34
CA ILE A 303 -4.40 -6.13 8.08
C ILE A 303 -2.89 -6.03 8.20
N THR A 304 -2.18 -6.93 7.54
CA THR A 304 -0.72 -6.82 7.37
C THR A 304 -0.42 -5.96 6.16
N GLY A 305 0.29 -4.84 6.35
CA GLY A 305 0.55 -3.87 5.30
C GLY A 305 1.94 -4.00 4.69
N LEU A 306 2.03 -4.21 3.39
CA LEU A 306 3.25 -4.12 2.60
C LEU A 306 3.21 -2.85 1.75
N TYR A 307 4.05 -1.88 2.07
CA TYR A 307 4.07 -0.58 1.42
C TYR A 307 5.35 -0.40 0.63
N THR A 308 5.26 -0.32 -0.69
CA THR A 308 6.46 -0.07 -1.48
C THR A 308 6.80 1.41 -1.51
N VAL A 309 8.08 1.70 -1.42
CA VAL A 309 8.64 3.04 -1.49
C VAL A 309 9.71 3.05 -2.57
N LEU A 310 9.53 3.89 -3.58
CA LEU A 310 10.52 4.06 -4.64
C LEU A 310 11.63 4.98 -4.13
N VAL A 311 12.85 4.49 -4.17
CA VAL A 311 14.06 5.22 -3.75
C VAL A 311 14.79 5.69 -4.99
N ASP A 312 14.69 6.99 -5.30
CA ASP A 312 15.34 7.56 -6.46
C ASP A 312 16.86 7.73 -6.23
N GLY A 313 17.65 7.15 -7.11
CA GLY A 313 19.11 7.25 -7.04
C GLY A 313 19.73 6.61 -5.80
N ASP A 314 19.06 5.65 -5.19
CA ASP A 314 19.47 4.97 -3.95
C ASP A 314 19.65 5.97 -2.76
N ASP A 315 18.94 7.12 -2.79
CA ASP A 315 18.95 8.13 -1.71
C ASP A 315 17.90 7.79 -0.63
N PHE A 316 18.29 7.00 0.34
CA PHE A 316 17.43 6.63 1.48
C PHE A 316 17.13 7.78 2.46
N ASN A 317 17.72 8.97 2.25
CA ASN A 317 17.44 10.18 3.04
C ASN A 317 16.41 11.09 2.35
N GLU A 318 15.75 10.61 1.29
CA GLU A 318 14.63 11.32 0.70
C GLU A 318 13.49 11.46 1.72
N PRO A 319 12.82 12.63 1.82
CA PRO A 319 11.83 12.90 2.87
C PRO A 319 10.70 11.87 2.97
N ILE A 320 10.19 11.37 1.85
CA ILE A 320 9.12 10.34 1.85
C ILE A 320 9.67 9.01 2.36
N THR A 321 10.86 8.62 1.93
CA THR A 321 11.55 7.41 2.35
C THR A 321 11.83 7.43 3.86
N ASP A 322 12.37 8.54 4.37
CA ASP A 322 12.68 8.69 5.81
C ASP A 322 11.40 8.72 6.66
N THR A 323 10.37 9.45 6.21
CA THR A 323 9.06 9.48 6.89
C THR A 323 8.44 8.08 6.96
N ALA A 324 8.42 7.34 5.85
CA ALA A 324 7.87 5.99 5.82
C ALA A 324 8.64 5.05 6.77
N ARG A 325 9.98 5.10 6.79
CA ARG A 325 10.81 4.30 7.72
C ARG A 325 10.54 4.61 9.18
N GLY A 326 10.23 5.88 9.49
CA GLY A 326 9.90 6.32 10.85
C GLY A 326 8.57 5.77 11.36
N ILE A 327 7.59 5.59 10.48
CA ILE A 327 6.22 5.15 10.83
C ILE A 327 6.10 3.62 10.83
N LEU A 328 6.76 2.94 9.90
CA LEU A 328 6.61 1.50 9.67
C LEU A 328 7.34 0.64 10.71
N ASP A 329 6.86 -0.58 10.91
CA ASP A 329 7.39 -1.55 11.89
C ASP A 329 8.57 -2.38 11.36
N GLY A 330 9.17 -1.95 10.26
CA GLY A 330 10.32 -2.56 9.62
C GLY A 330 10.40 -2.26 8.14
N HIS A 331 11.43 -2.78 7.49
CA HIS A 331 11.64 -2.57 6.07
C HIS A 331 12.43 -3.71 5.43
N ILE A 332 12.14 -3.96 4.16
CA ILE A 332 12.87 -4.85 3.25
C ILE A 332 13.53 -3.96 2.21
N MET A 333 14.86 -4.02 2.14
CA MET A 333 15.66 -3.25 1.18
C MET A 333 15.99 -4.12 -0.02
N LEU A 334 15.68 -3.64 -1.24
CA LEU A 334 16.13 -4.28 -2.47
C LEU A 334 17.34 -3.57 -3.04
N ASP A 335 18.44 -4.30 -3.25
CA ASP A 335 19.70 -3.76 -3.78
C ASP A 335 19.90 -4.18 -5.24
N ARG A 336 20.10 -3.18 -6.12
CA ARG A 336 20.42 -3.37 -7.53
C ARG A 336 21.74 -4.15 -7.74
N LYS A 337 22.70 -4.02 -6.82
CA LYS A 337 23.98 -4.75 -6.92
C LYS A 337 23.78 -6.26 -6.80
N LEU A 338 22.84 -6.70 -5.95
CA LEU A 338 22.46 -8.12 -5.87
C LEU A 338 21.82 -8.60 -7.16
N GLY A 339 20.90 -7.79 -7.74
CA GLY A 339 20.33 -8.08 -9.05
C GLY A 339 21.39 -8.21 -10.16
N HIS A 340 22.41 -7.35 -10.18
CA HIS A 340 23.53 -7.46 -11.12
C HIS A 340 24.36 -8.73 -10.94
N LYS A 341 24.40 -9.30 -9.72
CA LYS A 341 25.02 -10.58 -9.42
C LYS A 341 24.09 -11.79 -9.71
N ASN A 342 22.91 -11.56 -10.29
CA ASN A 342 21.86 -12.57 -10.51
C ASN A 342 21.37 -13.24 -9.21
N HIS A 343 21.38 -12.47 -8.10
CA HIS A 343 20.88 -12.90 -6.81
C HIS A 343 19.45 -12.42 -6.66
N TYR A 344 18.47 -13.33 -6.77
CA TYR A 344 17.05 -13.00 -6.67
C TYR A 344 16.34 -13.92 -5.65
N PRO A 345 15.41 -13.36 -4.82
CA PRO A 345 15.07 -11.93 -4.76
C PRO A 345 16.27 -11.08 -4.28
N ALA A 346 16.37 -9.86 -4.82
CA ALA A 346 17.51 -8.98 -4.59
C ALA A 346 17.42 -8.26 -3.23
N ILE A 347 17.15 -9.01 -2.15
CA ILE A 347 16.95 -8.50 -0.79
C ILE A 347 18.28 -8.33 -0.08
N ASP A 348 18.60 -7.11 0.33
CA ASP A 348 19.73 -6.83 1.23
C ASP A 348 19.32 -7.14 2.67
N ILE A 349 19.74 -8.30 3.15
CA ILE A 349 19.43 -8.79 4.50
C ILE A 349 20.06 -7.93 5.60
N LEU A 350 21.25 -7.37 5.36
CA LEU A 350 21.96 -6.58 6.37
C LEU A 350 21.31 -5.20 6.57
N GLN A 351 20.70 -4.65 5.53
CA GLN A 351 19.97 -3.38 5.61
C GLN A 351 18.46 -3.55 5.88
N SER A 352 17.98 -4.78 5.98
CA SER A 352 16.56 -5.08 6.22
C SER A 352 16.30 -5.45 7.68
N ILE A 353 15.13 -5.05 8.19
CA ILE A 353 14.74 -5.30 9.58
C ILE A 353 13.24 -5.50 9.73
N SER A 354 12.85 -6.48 10.56
CA SER A 354 11.50 -6.58 11.14
C SER A 354 11.61 -6.32 12.66
N ARG A 355 10.91 -5.29 13.14
CA ARG A 355 10.88 -4.96 14.57
C ARG A 355 10.09 -5.98 15.39
N CYS A 356 9.17 -6.74 14.75
CA CYS A 356 8.34 -7.74 15.43
C CYS A 356 9.02 -9.12 15.50
N MET A 357 10.00 -9.43 14.64
CA MET A 357 10.61 -10.76 14.53
C MET A 357 11.06 -11.32 15.89
N SER A 358 11.68 -10.50 16.73
CA SER A 358 12.20 -10.94 18.02
C SER A 358 11.11 -11.36 19.02
N ALA A 359 9.88 -10.86 18.86
CA ALA A 359 8.74 -11.18 19.72
C ALA A 359 7.97 -12.42 19.27
N ILE A 360 7.96 -12.70 17.95
CA ILE A 360 7.09 -13.71 17.33
C ILE A 360 7.83 -15.00 16.93
N THR A 361 9.17 -15.02 17.00
CA THR A 361 9.97 -16.21 16.60
C THR A 361 10.61 -16.91 17.80
N THR A 362 10.91 -18.21 17.63
CA THR A 362 11.57 -19.01 18.66
C THR A 362 13.03 -18.58 18.86
N LYS A 363 13.62 -19.02 19.96
CA LYS A 363 15.03 -18.73 20.24
C LYS A 363 15.94 -19.37 19.18
N GLU A 364 15.66 -20.61 18.83
CA GLU A 364 16.41 -21.39 17.83
C GLU A 364 16.40 -20.67 16.47
N HIS A 365 15.25 -20.18 16.03
CA HIS A 365 15.12 -19.43 14.78
C HIS A 365 15.97 -18.14 14.83
N LYS A 366 15.90 -17.39 15.95
CA LYS A 366 16.71 -16.17 16.13
C LYS A 366 18.23 -16.46 16.10
N ASP A 367 18.64 -17.54 16.73
CA ASP A 367 20.06 -17.94 16.75
C ASP A 367 20.55 -18.30 15.35
N LEU A 368 19.76 -19.02 14.54
CA LEU A 368 20.07 -19.36 13.14
C LEU A 368 20.13 -18.10 12.26
N ALA A 369 19.13 -17.23 12.37
CA ALA A 369 19.10 -15.96 11.64
C ALA A 369 20.30 -15.07 12.01
N GLY A 370 20.68 -15.04 13.30
CA GLY A 370 21.85 -14.33 13.79
C GLY A 370 23.16 -14.87 13.18
N LYS A 371 23.34 -16.20 13.15
CA LYS A 371 24.49 -16.84 12.52
C LYS A 371 24.61 -16.46 11.04
N LEU A 372 23.50 -16.54 10.29
CA LEU A 372 23.50 -16.20 8.88
C LEU A 372 23.89 -14.74 8.65
N LYS A 373 23.29 -13.81 9.41
CA LYS A 373 23.63 -12.38 9.32
C LYS A 373 25.09 -12.11 9.66
N THR A 374 25.67 -12.82 10.65
CA THR A 374 27.08 -12.71 10.99
C THR A 374 27.98 -13.16 9.84
N VAL A 375 27.68 -14.31 9.20
CA VAL A 375 28.42 -14.78 8.02
C VAL A 375 28.38 -13.77 6.87
N LEU A 376 27.19 -13.23 6.58
CA LEU A 376 27.02 -12.21 5.54
C LEU A 376 27.82 -10.94 5.86
N ALA A 377 27.74 -10.43 7.10
CA ALA A 377 28.42 -9.22 7.50
C ALA A 377 29.95 -9.39 7.40
N THR A 378 30.49 -10.47 8.00
CA THR A 378 31.93 -10.77 7.96
C THR A 378 32.44 -10.91 6.52
N TYR A 379 31.68 -11.61 5.65
CA TYR A 379 32.08 -11.77 4.25
C TYR A 379 32.02 -10.43 3.50
N SER A 380 30.96 -9.64 3.70
CA SER A 380 30.77 -8.34 3.02
C SER A 380 31.83 -7.31 3.39
N GLU A 381 32.29 -7.30 4.64
CA GLU A 381 33.38 -6.41 5.11
C GLU A 381 34.73 -6.73 4.44
N GLU A 382 34.96 -7.99 4.13
CA GLU A 382 36.24 -8.47 3.60
C GLU A 382 36.20 -8.84 2.10
N GLU A 383 35.03 -8.69 1.44
CA GLU A 383 34.80 -9.10 0.04
C GLU A 383 35.90 -8.55 -0.89
N ASP A 384 36.27 -7.29 -0.74
CA ASP A 384 37.29 -6.65 -1.57
C ASP A 384 38.66 -7.27 -1.38
N LEU A 385 39.07 -7.54 -0.12
CA LEU A 385 40.37 -8.16 0.18
C LEU A 385 40.44 -9.60 -0.30
N ILE A 386 39.33 -10.33 -0.22
CA ILE A 386 39.21 -11.70 -0.74
C ILE A 386 39.31 -11.69 -2.28
N ASN A 387 38.59 -10.81 -2.96
CA ASN A 387 38.56 -10.75 -4.42
C ASN A 387 39.90 -10.37 -5.06
N ILE A 388 40.68 -9.47 -4.42
CA ILE A 388 42.00 -9.10 -4.90
C ILE A 388 43.11 -10.07 -4.46
N GLY A 389 42.72 -11.13 -3.71
CA GLY A 389 43.68 -12.15 -3.21
C GLY A 389 44.59 -11.65 -2.09
N ALA A 390 44.26 -10.55 -1.42
CA ALA A 390 45.05 -9.99 -0.32
C ALA A 390 44.79 -10.71 1.01
N TYR A 391 43.66 -11.37 1.17
CA TYR A 391 43.34 -12.18 2.36
C TYR A 391 44.13 -13.50 2.33
N LYS A 392 44.80 -13.82 3.45
CA LYS A 392 45.51 -15.08 3.62
C LYS A 392 44.70 -16.02 4.51
N SER A 393 44.32 -17.18 3.97
CA SER A 393 43.60 -18.21 4.72
C SER A 393 44.38 -18.62 5.99
N GLY A 394 43.65 -18.79 7.09
CA GLY A 394 44.21 -19.09 8.42
C GLY A 394 44.58 -17.87 9.24
N SER A 395 44.46 -16.65 8.72
CA SER A 395 44.75 -15.42 9.46
C SER A 395 43.64 -15.00 10.43
N ASN A 396 42.40 -15.30 10.09
CA ASN A 396 41.21 -15.01 10.92
C ASN A 396 40.18 -16.15 10.80
N PRO A 397 39.88 -16.87 11.92
CA PRO A 397 38.92 -17.99 11.88
C PRO A 397 37.52 -17.63 11.43
N ASP A 398 37.05 -16.42 11.78
CA ASP A 398 35.68 -15.97 11.43
C ASP A 398 35.58 -15.68 9.94
N ILE A 399 36.59 -15.08 9.34
CA ILE A 399 36.63 -14.84 7.88
C ILE A 399 36.74 -16.17 7.12
N ASP A 400 37.60 -17.09 7.58
CA ASP A 400 37.70 -18.43 6.99
C ASP A 400 36.35 -19.18 7.05
N TYR A 401 35.60 -19.04 8.15
CA TYR A 401 34.28 -19.62 8.30
C TYR A 401 33.30 -18.96 7.33
N ALA A 402 33.28 -17.65 7.21
CA ALA A 402 32.42 -16.92 6.30
C ALA A 402 32.69 -17.31 4.84
N ILE A 403 33.96 -17.42 4.43
CA ILE A 403 34.33 -17.85 3.07
C ILE A 403 33.83 -19.28 2.77
N ARG A 404 33.88 -20.19 3.74
CA ARG A 404 33.35 -21.57 3.54
C ARG A 404 31.84 -21.60 3.39
N LYS A 405 31.10 -20.80 4.18
CA LYS A 405 29.63 -20.85 4.27
C LYS A 405 28.89 -19.94 3.30
N ILE A 406 29.55 -18.93 2.73
CA ILE A 406 28.87 -17.91 1.88
C ILE A 406 28.12 -18.49 0.70
N LYS A 407 28.60 -19.59 0.10
CA LYS A 407 27.92 -20.22 -1.02
C LYS A 407 26.60 -20.87 -0.60
N GLU A 408 26.54 -21.52 0.55
CA GLU A 408 25.35 -22.14 1.11
C GLU A 408 24.36 -21.07 1.56
N VAL A 409 24.85 -20.00 2.21
CA VAL A 409 24.07 -18.82 2.60
C VAL A 409 23.40 -18.19 1.38
N ASN A 410 24.13 -17.89 0.31
CA ASN A 410 23.55 -17.34 -0.92
C ASN A 410 22.57 -18.31 -1.58
N GLY A 411 22.81 -19.64 -1.51
CA GLY A 411 21.88 -20.65 -1.97
C GLY A 411 20.55 -20.64 -1.21
N PHE A 412 20.57 -20.40 0.09
CA PHE A 412 19.37 -20.22 0.90
C PHE A 412 18.62 -18.93 0.54
N LEU A 413 19.33 -17.81 0.37
CA LEU A 413 18.75 -16.50 0.08
C LEU A 413 18.12 -16.41 -1.32
N CYS A 414 18.62 -17.17 -2.28
CA CYS A 414 18.04 -17.20 -3.62
C CYS A 414 16.83 -18.14 -3.66
N GLN A 415 15.79 -17.71 -4.38
CA GLN A 415 14.56 -18.47 -4.60
C GLN A 415 13.99 -18.18 -5.97
N GLY A 416 13.62 -19.22 -6.70
CA GLY A 416 12.90 -19.08 -7.96
C GLY A 416 11.47 -18.56 -7.74
N THR A 417 10.94 -17.88 -8.74
CA THR A 417 9.59 -17.27 -8.67
C THR A 417 8.47 -18.26 -8.47
N ASP A 418 8.67 -19.51 -8.92
CA ASP A 418 7.67 -20.58 -8.87
C ASP A 418 7.90 -21.55 -7.70
N GLU A 419 8.98 -21.34 -6.93
CA GLU A 419 9.24 -22.15 -5.76
C GLU A 419 8.35 -21.73 -4.59
N LYS A 420 7.74 -22.72 -3.95
CA LYS A 420 6.86 -22.54 -2.79
C LYS A 420 7.38 -23.40 -1.64
N PHE A 421 7.51 -22.81 -0.47
CA PHE A 421 7.92 -23.48 0.76
C PHE A 421 6.93 -23.15 1.87
N SER A 422 6.72 -24.07 2.80
CA SER A 422 6.07 -23.77 4.06
C SER A 422 7.06 -23.11 5.03
N PHE A 423 6.55 -22.39 6.01
CA PHE A 423 7.40 -21.73 7.01
C PHE A 423 8.33 -22.72 7.72
N GLU A 424 7.83 -23.91 8.04
CA GLU A 424 8.58 -24.98 8.68
C GLU A 424 9.71 -25.51 7.78
N GLU A 425 9.44 -25.67 6.48
CA GLU A 425 10.46 -26.07 5.50
C GLU A 425 11.55 -25.01 5.36
N GLU A 426 11.16 -23.72 5.34
CA GLU A 426 12.13 -22.61 5.26
C GLU A 426 13.07 -22.55 6.46
N ILE A 427 12.53 -22.75 7.67
CA ILE A 427 13.36 -22.81 8.88
C ILE A 427 14.25 -24.05 8.90
N ALA A 428 13.76 -25.19 8.44
CA ALA A 428 14.57 -26.41 8.29
C ALA A 428 15.72 -26.22 7.28
N LEU A 429 15.44 -25.54 6.15
CA LEU A 429 16.49 -25.18 5.17
C LEU A 429 17.51 -24.23 5.74
N LEU A 430 17.09 -23.25 6.59
CA LEU A 430 17.99 -22.35 7.28
C LEU A 430 18.91 -23.10 8.26
N ASP A 431 18.37 -24.09 8.98
CA ASP A 431 19.17 -24.94 9.88
C ASP A 431 20.19 -25.79 9.09
N GLN A 432 19.80 -26.33 7.94
CA GLN A 432 20.71 -27.11 7.07
C GLN A 432 21.93 -26.32 6.57
N VAL A 433 21.83 -24.99 6.40
CA VAL A 433 22.99 -24.15 6.05
C VAL A 433 24.11 -24.30 7.06
N PHE A 434 23.78 -24.56 8.35
CA PHE A 434 24.73 -24.65 9.47
C PHE A 434 24.88 -26.07 10.02
N ALA A 435 24.19 -27.05 9.47
CA ALA A 435 24.45 -28.46 9.74
C ALA A 435 25.83 -28.85 9.15
N ASP A 436 26.75 -29.27 9.99
CA ASP A 436 28.12 -29.69 9.59
C ASP A 436 28.14 -31.07 8.93
#